data_b1d912cbf0c16aba2f8835a71d77d8f6
#
_entry.id   b1d912cbf0c16aba2f8835a71d77d8f6
#
_cell.length_a   1.000
_cell.length_b   1.000
_cell.length_c   1.000
_cell.angle_alpha   90.00
_cell.angle_beta   90.00
_cell.angle_gamma   90.00
#
_symmetry.space_group_name_H-M   'P 1'
#
loop_
_entity.id
_entity.type
_entity.pdbx_description
1 polymer ?
#
loop_
_entity_poly.entity_id
_entity_poly.type
_entity_poly.pdbx_seq_one_letter_code
_entity_poly.pdbx_strand_id
1 'polypeptide(L)'
;MWNVRGSCGIRAIRSTQRTCPSRAAAAAIAALLASGVLIQAAAEVPNDANSSAAKEQKIAAPLSANTTVERIAFGSCLHQAKPQVIWRDVLAARPQLMLMLGDNVYGDFKDAAASELAAAYDAQERQPEFRSVRTAVPMLATWDDHDFGKNDGGTEFPHKRIAAELFHRFWGTKPERPVEDGLYYSRTYGVPGKSVQIIMLDTRSFRSPLKPKSDAFPFWGRYEPDPDPSKTILGPAQWAWLEAKLAKPADLRIIASSIQVLSEGHGWERWGNFPAERDRLLQLLASRNLDRVILLSGDRHSGAIYVTQSGDREIVEMTASALNMVPPNPSQDAHVAPLASDVFTTENFGMLAVDWQRRTFTLSLIGLEGRTLAERAGAF
;
A
#
# COMPACT_ATOMS: atom_id res chain seq x y z
N MET A 1 45.21 -31.11 27.41
CA MET A 1 45.30 -32.59 27.51
C MET A 1 43.94 -33.15 27.16
N TRP A 2 43.94 -33.93 26.19
CA TRP A 2 43.20 -35.01 25.59
C TRP A 2 42.66 -34.66 24.19
N ASN A 3 43.44 -35.21 23.28
CA ASN A 3 43.19 -35.41 21.86
C ASN A 3 42.42 -36.73 21.67
N VAL A 4 41.40 -36.78 20.82
CA VAL A 4 41.11 -37.99 20.05
C VAL A 4 40.66 -37.63 18.64
N ARG A 5 41.46 -38.07 17.69
CA ARG A 5 41.19 -38.15 16.25
C ARG A 5 40.29 -39.35 15.96
N GLY A 6 39.45 -39.24 14.95
CA GLY A 6 38.76 -40.36 14.34
C GLY A 6 38.44 -40.03 12.89
N SER A 7 39.29 -40.52 12.00
CA SER A 7 39.17 -40.49 10.52
C SER A 7 38.51 -41.77 10.01
N CYS A 8 38.04 -41.72 8.77
CA CYS A 8 37.59 -42.77 7.82
C CYS A 8 36.10 -42.66 7.46
N GLY A 9 35.66 -42.73 6.24
CA GLY A 9 36.31 -43.14 5.03
C GLY A 9 35.36 -42.91 3.82
N ILE A 10 35.98 -42.67 2.72
CA ILE A 10 35.39 -42.48 1.38
C ILE A 10 34.83 -43.81 0.88
N ARG A 11 33.63 -43.81 0.31
CA ARG A 11 33.24 -44.81 -0.71
C ARG A 11 32.56 -44.15 -1.90
N ALA A 12 33.28 -44.17 -3.02
CA ALA A 12 32.77 -43.94 -4.35
C ALA A 12 31.99 -45.17 -4.86
N ILE A 13 30.86 -44.97 -5.48
CA ILE A 13 30.19 -45.99 -6.29
C ILE A 13 29.96 -45.43 -7.69
N ARG A 14 30.38 -46.26 -8.63
CA ARG A 14 30.57 -46.05 -10.07
C ARG A 14 29.26 -45.85 -10.85
N SER A 15 29.45 -45.11 -11.93
CA SER A 15 28.61 -44.98 -13.12
C SER A 15 28.23 -46.31 -13.76
N THR A 16 27.02 -46.41 -14.28
CA THR A 16 26.70 -47.28 -15.42
C THR A 16 25.90 -46.49 -16.46
N GLN A 17 26.58 -46.23 -17.56
CA GLN A 17 25.98 -45.85 -18.84
C GLN A 17 25.16 -47.01 -19.37
N ARG A 18 24.01 -46.75 -19.96
CA ARG A 18 23.41 -47.63 -20.99
C ARG A 18 22.96 -46.78 -22.19
N THR A 19 23.45 -47.24 -23.29
CA THR A 19 23.43 -46.80 -24.67
C THR A 19 22.05 -46.89 -25.34
N CYS A 20 21.83 -45.98 -26.28
CA CYS A 20 20.81 -46.02 -27.35
C CYS A 20 20.91 -47.31 -28.19
N PRO A 21 19.87 -47.64 -28.95
CA PRO A 21 20.05 -47.63 -30.39
C PRO A 21 18.94 -46.92 -31.21
N SER A 22 19.43 -46.32 -32.29
CA SER A 22 18.74 -45.84 -33.47
C SER A 22 18.17 -46.95 -34.31
N ARG A 23 17.09 -46.72 -35.05
CA ARG A 23 17.01 -46.96 -36.52
C ARG A 23 15.67 -46.55 -37.12
N ALA A 24 15.84 -45.89 -38.23
CA ALA A 24 14.86 -45.44 -39.20
C ALA A 24 14.19 -46.59 -39.98
N ALA A 25 12.98 -46.35 -40.48
CA ALA A 25 12.50 -46.96 -41.75
C ALA A 25 11.48 -46.01 -42.38
N ALA A 26 11.82 -45.51 -43.54
CA ALA A 26 10.95 -44.85 -44.49
C ALA A 26 10.25 -45.91 -45.37
N ALA A 27 8.99 -45.68 -45.75
CA ALA A 27 8.39 -46.23 -46.94
C ALA A 27 7.30 -45.32 -47.48
N ALA A 28 7.51 -44.82 -48.67
CA ALA A 28 6.53 -44.13 -49.51
C ALA A 28 5.71 -45.13 -50.30
N ILE A 29 4.43 -44.86 -50.53
CA ILE A 29 3.66 -45.37 -51.67
C ILE A 29 2.71 -44.27 -52.18
N ALA A 30 2.76 -44.10 -53.50
CA ALA A 30 2.08 -43.06 -54.27
C ALA A 30 0.67 -43.47 -54.76
N ALA A 31 -0.12 -42.48 -54.97
CA ALA A 31 -1.16 -42.22 -55.99
C ALA A 31 -2.27 -43.26 -56.28
N LEU A 32 -3.50 -42.75 -56.25
CA LEU A 32 -4.43 -42.86 -57.37
C LEU A 32 -5.58 -41.85 -57.27
N LEU A 33 -5.78 -41.13 -58.36
CA LEU A 33 -6.87 -40.19 -58.66
C LEU A 33 -8.19 -40.89 -58.82
N ALA A 34 -9.27 -40.36 -58.24
CA ALA A 34 -10.62 -40.48 -58.81
C ALA A 34 -11.49 -39.31 -58.38
N SER A 35 -11.98 -38.58 -59.35
CA SER A 35 -12.83 -37.42 -59.31
C SER A 35 -14.23 -37.78 -58.76
N GLY A 36 -14.71 -37.01 -57.81
CA GLY A 36 -16.11 -37.05 -57.36
C GLY A 36 -16.47 -35.65 -56.78
N VAL A 37 -17.12 -34.84 -57.62
CA VAL A 37 -17.71 -33.55 -57.22
C VAL A 37 -18.94 -33.85 -56.36
N LEU A 38 -18.89 -33.58 -55.10
CA LEU A 38 -20.04 -33.47 -54.20
C LEU A 38 -20.07 -32.05 -53.68
N ILE A 39 -21.06 -31.33 -54.18
CA ILE A 39 -21.46 -30.02 -53.65
C ILE A 39 -22.08 -30.30 -52.29
N GLN A 40 -21.33 -30.01 -51.22
CA GLN A 40 -21.86 -29.94 -49.87
C GLN A 40 -22.17 -28.49 -49.53
N ALA A 41 -23.46 -28.23 -49.31
CA ALA A 41 -23.93 -26.95 -48.81
C ALA A 41 -23.19 -26.58 -47.51
N ALA A 42 -22.52 -25.47 -47.52
CA ALA A 42 -21.95 -24.84 -46.31
C ALA A 42 -23.12 -24.43 -45.41
N ALA A 43 -23.31 -25.14 -44.31
CA ALA A 43 -24.14 -24.66 -43.21
C ALA A 43 -23.45 -23.41 -42.67
N GLU A 44 -24.08 -22.26 -42.80
CA GLU A 44 -23.72 -21.03 -42.11
C GLU A 44 -23.74 -21.31 -40.60
N VAL A 45 -22.58 -21.34 -39.98
CA VAL A 45 -22.42 -21.25 -38.51
C VAL A 45 -22.92 -19.87 -38.13
N PRO A 46 -23.93 -19.72 -37.28
CA PRO A 46 -24.29 -18.40 -36.77
C PRO A 46 -23.09 -17.79 -36.06
N ASN A 47 -22.65 -16.68 -36.58
CA ASN A 47 -21.63 -15.86 -35.93
C ASN A 47 -22.31 -15.16 -34.74
N ASP A 48 -22.43 -15.89 -33.61
CA ASP A 48 -22.80 -15.30 -32.33
C ASP A 48 -21.66 -14.38 -31.85
N ALA A 49 -21.52 -13.30 -32.59
CA ALA A 49 -20.79 -12.10 -32.11
C ALA A 49 -21.64 -11.45 -31.01
N ASN A 50 -21.98 -12.22 -29.97
CA ASN A 50 -22.40 -11.66 -28.71
C ASN A 50 -21.13 -11.38 -27.89
N SER A 51 -20.31 -10.49 -28.41
CA SER A 51 -19.35 -9.72 -27.62
C SER A 51 -20.20 -9.01 -26.57
N SER A 52 -20.34 -9.65 -25.40
CA SER A 52 -20.75 -8.95 -24.20
C SER A 52 -19.67 -7.91 -23.95
N ALA A 53 -19.88 -6.70 -24.49
CA ALA A 53 -19.16 -5.52 -24.07
C ALA A 53 -19.27 -5.51 -22.55
N ALA A 54 -18.20 -5.87 -21.86
CA ALA A 54 -18.10 -5.75 -20.41
C ALA A 54 -18.49 -4.30 -20.12
N LYS A 55 -19.66 -4.09 -19.53
CA LYS A 55 -20.12 -2.74 -19.15
C LYS A 55 -19.01 -2.17 -18.32
N GLU A 56 -18.37 -1.11 -18.83
CA GLU A 56 -17.34 -0.37 -18.13
C GLU A 56 -17.91 -0.02 -16.76
N GLN A 57 -17.40 -0.66 -15.72
CA GLN A 57 -17.99 -0.55 -14.40
C GLN A 57 -17.64 0.84 -13.87
N LYS A 58 -18.65 1.67 -13.70
CA LYS A 58 -18.53 3.06 -13.29
C LYS A 58 -17.96 3.11 -11.87
N ILE A 59 -16.74 3.62 -11.70
CA ILE A 59 -16.17 3.90 -10.36
C ILE A 59 -16.99 5.00 -9.68
N ALA A 60 -16.98 5.01 -8.33
CA ALA A 60 -17.66 6.04 -7.55
C ALA A 60 -17.17 7.44 -7.94
N ALA A 61 -18.10 8.35 -8.14
CA ALA A 61 -17.75 9.72 -8.49
C ALA A 61 -16.98 10.41 -7.34
N PRO A 62 -15.98 11.23 -7.64
CA PRO A 62 -15.29 12.02 -6.62
C PRO A 62 -16.29 12.87 -5.79
N LEU A 63 -15.99 13.05 -4.51
CA LEU A 63 -16.77 13.94 -3.66
C LEU A 63 -16.67 15.38 -4.15
N SER A 64 -17.79 16.12 -4.03
CA SER A 64 -17.77 17.57 -4.19
C SER A 64 -16.94 18.23 -3.07
N ALA A 65 -16.18 19.27 -3.40
CA ALA A 65 -15.37 19.99 -2.42
C ALA A 65 -16.21 20.54 -1.24
N ASN A 66 -17.48 20.85 -1.45
CA ASN A 66 -18.37 21.37 -0.39
C ASN A 66 -19.03 20.26 0.45
N THR A 67 -18.76 18.99 0.17
CA THR A 67 -19.33 17.88 0.93
C THR A 67 -18.76 17.86 2.35
N THR A 68 -19.61 17.97 3.36
CA THR A 68 -19.20 17.72 4.75
C THR A 68 -18.95 16.22 4.92
N VAL A 69 -17.71 15.88 5.26
CA VAL A 69 -17.29 14.49 5.45
C VAL A 69 -17.26 14.18 6.94
N GLU A 70 -17.98 13.14 7.34
CA GLU A 70 -18.10 12.69 8.73
C GLU A 70 -17.52 11.29 8.93
N ARG A 71 -17.36 10.51 7.86
CA ARG A 71 -16.89 9.11 7.94
C ARG A 71 -15.87 8.82 6.86
N ILE A 72 -14.64 8.56 7.28
CA ILE A 72 -13.51 8.25 6.39
C ILE A 72 -12.95 6.89 6.80
N ALA A 73 -13.01 5.90 5.90
CA ALA A 73 -12.28 4.66 6.06
C ALA A 73 -10.85 4.81 5.51
N PHE A 74 -9.91 4.02 6.02
CA PHE A 74 -8.54 4.00 5.53
C PHE A 74 -7.88 2.64 5.77
N GLY A 75 -6.91 2.31 4.95
CA GLY A 75 -6.15 1.07 5.08
C GLY A 75 -5.08 0.91 4.01
N SER A 76 -4.24 -0.10 4.17
CA SER A 76 -3.16 -0.45 3.25
C SER A 76 -2.92 -1.96 3.21
N CYS A 77 -1.95 -2.39 2.42
CA CYS A 77 -1.48 -3.77 2.33
C CYS A 77 -2.59 -4.72 1.86
N LEU A 78 -2.97 -4.51 0.59
CA LEU A 78 -4.00 -5.24 -0.13
C LEU A 78 -3.40 -6.11 -1.23
N HIS A 79 -3.23 -7.40 -0.97
CA HIS A 79 -2.66 -8.32 -1.94
C HIS A 79 -3.73 -8.85 -2.90
N GLN A 80 -3.56 -8.59 -4.20
CA GLN A 80 -4.51 -8.92 -5.27
C GLN A 80 -4.82 -10.40 -5.44
N ALA A 81 -3.95 -11.31 -4.97
CA ALA A 81 -4.17 -12.75 -5.09
C ALA A 81 -4.76 -13.42 -3.84
N LYS A 82 -5.03 -12.65 -2.77
CA LYS A 82 -5.63 -13.16 -1.53
C LYS A 82 -7.13 -12.81 -1.48
N PRO A 83 -7.95 -13.57 -0.71
CA PRO A 83 -9.34 -13.19 -0.42
C PRO A 83 -9.42 -11.77 0.15
N GLN A 84 -10.44 -11.01 -0.23
CA GLN A 84 -10.60 -9.61 0.16
C GLN A 84 -11.91 -9.39 0.94
N VAL A 85 -12.18 -10.28 1.90
CA VAL A 85 -13.45 -10.29 2.66
C VAL A 85 -13.67 -9.03 3.48
N ILE A 86 -12.60 -8.35 3.89
CA ILE A 86 -12.63 -7.11 4.68
C ILE A 86 -13.46 -5.99 4.02
N TRP A 87 -13.60 -5.99 2.69
CA TRP A 87 -14.38 -4.99 1.98
C TRP A 87 -15.87 -5.00 2.35
N ARG A 88 -16.40 -6.15 2.82
CA ARG A 88 -17.79 -6.24 3.32
C ARG A 88 -17.96 -5.43 4.58
N ASP A 89 -16.98 -5.48 5.49
CA ASP A 89 -16.98 -4.71 6.74
C ASP A 89 -16.78 -3.23 6.47
N VAL A 90 -15.90 -2.87 5.52
CA VAL A 90 -15.73 -1.48 5.06
C VAL A 90 -17.06 -0.93 4.53
N LEU A 91 -17.77 -1.66 3.66
CA LEU A 91 -19.07 -1.23 3.14
C LEU A 91 -20.13 -1.13 4.23
N ALA A 92 -20.16 -2.11 5.17
CA ALA A 92 -21.07 -2.10 6.30
C ALA A 92 -20.85 -0.89 7.23
N ALA A 93 -19.60 -0.42 7.34
CA ALA A 93 -19.23 0.79 8.06
C ALA A 93 -19.68 2.09 7.36
N ARG A 94 -20.16 2.04 6.13
CA ARG A 94 -20.71 3.16 5.34
C ARG A 94 -19.82 4.40 5.31
N PRO A 95 -18.56 4.32 4.89
CA PRO A 95 -17.70 5.49 4.73
C PRO A 95 -18.20 6.36 3.57
N GLN A 96 -17.99 7.67 3.68
CA GLN A 96 -18.18 8.62 2.58
C GLN A 96 -16.94 8.72 1.69
N LEU A 97 -15.79 8.31 2.23
CA LEU A 97 -14.49 8.35 1.54
C LEU A 97 -13.62 7.21 2.06
N MET A 98 -12.83 6.60 1.18
CA MET A 98 -11.78 5.63 1.51
C MET A 98 -10.42 6.19 1.16
N LEU A 99 -9.46 6.11 2.10
CA LEU A 99 -8.06 6.43 1.86
C LEU A 99 -7.25 5.14 1.75
N MET A 100 -6.63 4.93 0.60
CA MET A 100 -5.69 3.84 0.36
C MET A 100 -4.28 4.36 0.65
N LEU A 101 -3.64 3.77 1.65
CA LEU A 101 -2.39 4.29 2.23
C LEU A 101 -1.12 3.63 1.67
N GLY A 102 -1.22 3.02 0.50
CA GLY A 102 -0.12 2.31 -0.15
C GLY A 102 -0.27 0.80 -0.10
N ASP A 103 0.63 0.09 -0.78
CA ASP A 103 0.53 -1.35 -1.01
C ASP A 103 -0.86 -1.75 -1.52
N ASN A 104 -1.32 -1.00 -2.51
CA ASN A 104 -2.62 -1.24 -3.13
C ASN A 104 -2.61 -2.51 -3.98
N VAL A 105 -1.42 -2.92 -4.38
CA VAL A 105 -1.07 -4.19 -5.04
C VAL A 105 0.37 -4.56 -4.70
N TYR A 106 0.72 -5.84 -4.88
CA TYR A 106 2.07 -6.37 -4.74
C TYR A 106 2.60 -6.71 -6.13
N GLY A 107 3.38 -5.80 -6.69
CA GLY A 107 3.81 -5.87 -8.08
C GLY A 107 5.26 -5.45 -8.28
N ASP A 108 6.18 -5.87 -7.39
CA ASP A 108 7.61 -5.57 -7.52
C ASP A 108 8.16 -6.00 -8.88
N PHE A 109 8.94 -5.13 -9.52
CA PHE A 109 9.47 -5.37 -10.86
C PHE A 109 10.91 -4.86 -11.00
N LYS A 110 11.62 -5.30 -12.05
CA LYS A 110 13.05 -5.04 -12.18
C LYS A 110 13.43 -4.26 -13.43
N ASP A 111 12.57 -4.18 -14.40
CA ASP A 111 12.88 -3.55 -15.69
C ASP A 111 11.77 -2.58 -16.14
N ALA A 112 12.05 -1.80 -17.16
CA ALA A 112 11.16 -0.74 -17.64
C ALA A 112 9.85 -1.25 -18.27
N ALA A 113 9.67 -2.56 -18.45
CA ALA A 113 8.39 -3.11 -18.92
C ALA A 113 7.34 -3.10 -17.81
N ALA A 114 7.76 -3.20 -16.53
CA ALA A 114 6.90 -3.20 -15.35
C ALA A 114 5.69 -4.15 -15.48
N SER A 115 5.92 -5.31 -16.12
CA SER A 115 4.86 -6.27 -16.45
C SER A 115 4.21 -6.86 -15.20
N GLU A 116 4.99 -7.07 -14.14
CA GLU A 116 4.51 -7.59 -12.86
C GLU A 116 3.55 -6.59 -12.20
N LEU A 117 3.91 -5.30 -12.17
CA LEU A 117 3.06 -4.26 -11.60
C LEU A 117 1.78 -4.06 -12.42
N ALA A 118 1.89 -4.06 -13.75
CA ALA A 118 0.72 -3.99 -14.62
C ALA A 118 -0.22 -5.18 -14.39
N ALA A 119 0.32 -6.39 -14.33
CA ALA A 119 -0.46 -7.61 -14.06
C ALA A 119 -1.10 -7.61 -12.65
N ALA A 120 -0.40 -7.04 -11.65
CA ALA A 120 -0.92 -6.92 -10.30
C ALA A 120 -2.14 -5.98 -10.25
N TYR A 121 -2.05 -4.80 -10.89
CA TYR A 121 -3.19 -3.89 -11.02
C TYR A 121 -4.37 -4.51 -11.79
N ASP A 122 -4.10 -5.21 -12.88
CA ASP A 122 -5.12 -5.93 -13.65
C ASP A 122 -5.80 -7.02 -12.83
N ALA A 123 -5.05 -7.72 -11.98
CA ALA A 123 -5.59 -8.74 -11.09
C ALA A 123 -6.47 -8.10 -9.99
N GLN A 124 -6.03 -6.97 -9.42
CA GLN A 124 -6.80 -6.23 -8.42
C GLN A 124 -8.11 -5.68 -8.99
N GLU A 125 -8.09 -5.16 -10.21
CA GLU A 125 -9.30 -4.68 -10.90
C GLU A 125 -10.35 -5.79 -11.11
N ARG A 126 -9.91 -7.04 -11.21
CA ARG A 126 -10.81 -8.20 -11.36
C ARG A 126 -11.40 -8.73 -10.06
N GLN A 127 -10.90 -8.29 -8.88
CA GLN A 127 -11.41 -8.74 -7.58
C GLN A 127 -12.84 -8.24 -7.33
N PRO A 128 -13.83 -9.15 -7.16
CA PRO A 128 -15.24 -8.74 -7.07
C PRO A 128 -15.54 -7.83 -5.88
N GLU A 129 -14.95 -8.13 -4.71
CA GLU A 129 -15.15 -7.35 -3.49
C GLU A 129 -14.56 -5.95 -3.63
N PHE A 130 -13.34 -5.83 -4.22
CA PHE A 130 -12.72 -4.54 -4.50
C PHE A 130 -13.56 -3.72 -5.49
N ARG A 131 -14.04 -4.34 -6.54
CA ARG A 131 -14.95 -3.68 -7.51
C ARG A 131 -16.21 -3.15 -6.83
N SER A 132 -16.77 -3.92 -5.91
CA SER A 132 -17.98 -3.50 -5.17
C SER A 132 -17.72 -2.25 -4.35
N VAL A 133 -16.62 -2.18 -3.58
CA VAL A 133 -16.29 -0.98 -2.81
C VAL A 133 -15.89 0.19 -3.71
N ARG A 134 -15.13 -0.06 -4.78
CA ARG A 134 -14.69 0.98 -5.72
C ARG A 134 -15.84 1.66 -6.47
N THR A 135 -16.94 0.95 -6.69
CA THR A 135 -18.15 1.54 -7.30
C THR A 135 -19.05 2.24 -6.29
N ALA A 136 -18.96 1.91 -5.01
CA ALA A 136 -19.81 2.44 -3.95
C ALA A 136 -19.20 3.63 -3.21
N VAL A 137 -17.86 3.68 -3.05
CA VAL A 137 -17.16 4.64 -2.20
C VAL A 137 -16.07 5.35 -3.00
N PRO A 138 -16.08 6.69 -3.05
CA PRO A 138 -14.96 7.47 -3.59
C PRO A 138 -13.66 7.15 -2.87
N MET A 139 -12.55 7.08 -3.61
CA MET A 139 -11.25 6.74 -3.05
C MET A 139 -10.20 7.81 -3.35
N LEU A 140 -9.34 8.05 -2.37
CA LEU A 140 -8.05 8.72 -2.54
C LEU A 140 -6.95 7.70 -2.24
N ALA A 141 -5.86 7.72 -3.00
CA ALA A 141 -4.80 6.74 -2.84
C ALA A 141 -3.41 7.39 -2.89
N THR A 142 -2.49 6.86 -2.11
CA THR A 142 -1.05 7.01 -2.30
C THR A 142 -0.45 5.63 -2.55
N TRP A 143 0.79 5.58 -2.95
CA TRP A 143 1.54 4.33 -3.08
C TRP A 143 2.40 4.05 -1.86
N ASP A 144 2.86 2.79 -1.75
CA ASP A 144 3.96 2.38 -0.92
C ASP A 144 4.96 1.57 -1.75
N ASP A 145 5.84 0.79 -1.16
CA ASP A 145 6.99 0.18 -1.83
C ASP A 145 6.60 -0.89 -2.88
N HIS A 146 5.56 -1.69 -2.63
CA HIS A 146 5.13 -2.74 -3.55
C HIS A 146 4.39 -2.22 -4.79
N ASP A 147 3.68 -1.12 -4.70
CA ASP A 147 3.09 -0.46 -5.87
C ASP A 147 3.97 0.68 -6.43
N PHE A 148 5.00 1.12 -5.71
CA PHE A 148 6.14 1.85 -6.25
C PHE A 148 7.06 0.95 -7.10
N GLY A 149 7.11 -0.34 -6.76
CA GLY A 149 7.69 -1.40 -7.57
C GLY A 149 8.95 -2.06 -7.04
N LYS A 150 9.35 -1.79 -5.81
CA LYS A 150 10.49 -2.43 -5.16
C LYS A 150 10.34 -2.41 -3.64
N ASN A 151 10.31 -3.60 -3.02
CA ASN A 151 10.27 -3.72 -1.56
C ASN A 151 11.33 -2.84 -0.90
N ASP A 152 10.92 -2.04 0.09
CA ASP A 152 11.71 -1.02 0.77
C ASP A 152 12.40 -0.03 -0.20
N GLY A 153 11.86 0.18 -1.42
CA GLY A 153 12.44 1.06 -2.45
C GLY A 153 12.25 2.54 -2.15
N GLY A 154 13.22 3.34 -2.56
CA GLY A 154 13.22 4.79 -2.42
C GLY A 154 13.81 5.49 -3.67
N THR A 155 14.48 6.61 -3.47
CA THR A 155 15.02 7.43 -4.57
C THR A 155 15.97 6.67 -5.50
N GLU A 156 16.57 5.59 -5.02
CA GLU A 156 17.47 4.73 -5.79
C GLU A 156 16.75 3.85 -6.82
N PHE A 157 15.41 3.71 -6.75
CA PHE A 157 14.66 2.89 -7.71
C PHE A 157 14.51 3.63 -9.05
N PRO A 158 15.05 3.08 -10.14
CA PRO A 158 15.15 3.81 -11.42
C PRO A 158 13.84 3.89 -12.20
N HIS A 159 12.85 3.05 -11.88
CA HIS A 159 11.65 2.86 -12.69
C HIS A 159 10.40 3.56 -12.11
N LYS A 160 10.57 4.50 -11.17
CA LYS A 160 9.45 5.20 -10.51
C LYS A 160 8.49 5.90 -11.48
N ARG A 161 8.97 6.37 -12.65
CA ARG A 161 8.14 7.00 -13.65
C ARG A 161 7.06 6.07 -14.19
N ILE A 162 7.45 4.86 -14.61
CA ILE A 162 6.48 3.88 -15.14
C ILE A 162 5.52 3.40 -14.04
N ALA A 163 6.01 3.25 -12.79
CA ALA A 163 5.14 2.93 -11.65
C ALA A 163 4.07 4.02 -11.44
N ALA A 164 4.44 5.30 -11.50
CA ALA A 164 3.48 6.40 -11.39
C ALA A 164 2.47 6.43 -12.53
N GLU A 165 2.90 6.16 -13.78
CA GLU A 165 1.99 6.07 -14.93
C GLU A 165 0.97 4.93 -14.76
N LEU A 166 1.41 3.76 -14.26
CA LEU A 166 0.53 2.61 -13.96
C LEU A 166 -0.43 2.94 -12.82
N PHE A 167 0.05 3.56 -11.75
CA PHE A 167 -0.76 4.02 -10.61
C PHE A 167 -1.87 4.97 -11.07
N HIS A 168 -1.53 6.02 -11.80
CA HIS A 168 -2.51 6.99 -12.30
C HIS A 168 -3.54 6.36 -13.23
N ARG A 169 -3.11 5.42 -14.08
CA ARG A 169 -4.00 4.67 -14.97
C ARG A 169 -4.99 3.82 -14.16
N PHE A 170 -4.50 3.06 -13.17
CA PHE A 170 -5.35 2.20 -12.34
C PHE A 170 -6.37 3.03 -11.52
N TRP A 171 -5.93 4.11 -10.89
CA TRP A 171 -6.81 4.95 -10.07
C TRP A 171 -7.69 5.89 -10.89
N GLY A 172 -7.49 6.01 -12.20
CA GLY A 172 -8.22 6.93 -13.07
C GLY A 172 -7.93 8.40 -12.74
N THR A 173 -6.74 8.68 -12.22
CA THR A 173 -6.32 10.03 -11.82
C THR A 173 -5.39 10.65 -12.83
N LYS A 174 -5.29 11.98 -12.80
CA LYS A 174 -4.31 12.73 -13.58
C LYS A 174 -3.21 13.26 -12.66
N PRO A 175 -1.94 13.21 -13.09
CA PRO A 175 -0.85 13.82 -12.33
C PRO A 175 -1.10 15.32 -12.11
N GLU A 176 -0.89 15.82 -10.89
CA GLU A 176 -0.94 17.27 -10.59
C GLU A 176 0.39 17.97 -10.91
N ARG A 177 1.43 17.22 -11.19
CA ARG A 177 2.78 17.63 -11.54
C ARG A 177 3.42 16.57 -12.44
N PRO A 178 4.59 16.83 -13.05
CA PRO A 178 5.36 15.77 -13.70
C PRO A 178 5.52 14.56 -12.77
N VAL A 179 5.37 13.36 -13.31
CA VAL A 179 5.38 12.12 -12.49
C VAL A 179 6.72 11.88 -11.80
N GLU A 180 7.79 12.46 -12.33
CA GLU A 180 9.13 12.46 -11.73
C GLU A 180 9.20 13.25 -10.42
N ASP A 181 8.30 14.22 -10.26
CA ASP A 181 8.21 15.12 -9.09
C ASP A 181 7.32 14.55 -7.97
N GLY A 182 6.96 13.26 -8.06
CA GLY A 182 6.27 12.51 -7.02
C GLY A 182 4.74 12.60 -7.06
N LEU A 183 4.11 11.80 -6.20
CA LEU A 183 2.68 11.51 -6.22
C LEU A 183 1.90 12.16 -5.06
N TYR A 184 2.48 13.13 -4.38
CA TYR A 184 1.82 13.80 -3.24
C TYR A 184 0.78 14.83 -3.69
N TYR A 185 -0.33 14.92 -2.96
CA TYR A 185 -1.40 15.88 -3.23
C TYR A 185 -2.25 16.15 -1.99
N SER A 186 -3.16 17.13 -2.07
CA SER A 186 -4.13 17.37 -1.00
C SER A 186 -5.52 17.66 -1.54
N ARG A 187 -6.53 17.27 -0.75
CA ARG A 187 -7.95 17.62 -0.97
C ARG A 187 -8.51 18.24 0.29
N THR A 188 -9.39 19.19 0.12
CA THR A 188 -10.16 19.77 1.23
C THR A 188 -11.64 19.61 0.91
N TYR A 189 -12.38 19.07 1.87
CA TYR A 189 -13.81 18.86 1.77
C TYR A 189 -14.53 19.61 2.89
N GLY A 190 -15.75 20.04 2.61
CA GLY A 190 -16.58 20.76 3.57
C GLY A 190 -16.55 22.27 3.40
N VAL A 191 -17.18 22.95 4.33
CA VAL A 191 -17.27 24.41 4.40
C VAL A 191 -16.58 24.91 5.68
N PRO A 192 -16.25 26.21 5.81
CA PRO A 192 -15.66 26.74 7.03
C PRO A 192 -16.45 26.32 8.29
N GLY A 193 -15.77 25.86 9.32
CA GLY A 193 -16.31 25.28 10.55
C GLY A 193 -16.63 23.77 10.48
N LYS A 194 -16.59 23.17 9.27
CA LYS A 194 -16.79 21.73 9.02
C LYS A 194 -15.91 21.24 7.88
N SER A 195 -14.67 21.70 7.83
CA SER A 195 -13.73 21.38 6.77
C SER A 195 -12.67 20.38 7.21
N VAL A 196 -12.45 19.35 6.39
CA VAL A 196 -11.34 18.41 6.55
C VAL A 196 -10.36 18.55 5.39
N GLN A 197 -9.09 18.80 5.71
CA GLN A 197 -7.99 18.76 4.75
C GLN A 197 -7.31 17.38 4.82
N ILE A 198 -7.22 16.72 3.70
CA ILE A 198 -6.52 15.44 3.53
C ILE A 198 -5.25 15.71 2.73
N ILE A 199 -4.11 15.36 3.30
CA ILE A 199 -2.77 15.49 2.72
C ILE A 199 -2.24 14.08 2.51
N MET A 200 -2.06 13.70 1.24
CA MET A 200 -1.48 12.41 0.85
C MET A 200 -0.01 12.64 0.55
N LEU A 201 0.87 12.06 1.37
CA LEU A 201 2.33 12.17 1.19
C LEU A 201 2.83 11.09 0.22
N ASP A 202 3.91 11.42 -0.46
CA ASP A 202 4.75 10.47 -1.20
C ASP A 202 6.01 10.21 -0.37
N THR A 203 6.09 9.05 0.24
CA THR A 203 7.21 8.63 1.09
C THR A 203 8.23 7.77 0.36
N ARG A 204 8.12 7.68 -0.98
CA ARG A 204 8.97 6.81 -1.82
C ARG A 204 9.89 7.58 -2.76
N SER A 205 9.33 8.50 -3.56
CA SER A 205 10.05 9.14 -4.67
C SER A 205 11.36 9.81 -4.29
N PHE A 206 11.44 10.34 -3.07
CA PHE A 206 12.57 11.15 -2.60
C PHE A 206 13.32 10.51 -1.43
N ARG A 207 12.77 9.43 -0.86
CA ARG A 207 13.33 8.81 0.34
C ARG A 207 14.77 8.32 0.08
N SER A 208 15.68 8.78 0.93
CA SER A 208 17.05 8.32 0.95
C SER A 208 17.15 6.83 1.26
N PRO A 209 18.20 6.12 0.79
CA PRO A 209 18.41 4.73 1.15
C PRO A 209 18.42 4.51 2.67
N LEU A 210 17.78 3.41 3.09
CA LEU A 210 17.71 3.01 4.49
C LEU A 210 19.08 2.51 5.00
N LYS A 211 19.38 2.79 6.26
CA LYS A 211 20.59 2.30 6.93
C LYS A 211 20.36 0.89 7.43
N PRO A 212 21.12 -0.12 6.94
CA PRO A 212 21.04 -1.48 7.46
C PRO A 212 21.31 -1.53 8.97
N LYS A 213 20.58 -2.40 9.65
CA LYS A 213 20.70 -2.60 11.09
C LYS A 213 22.07 -3.17 11.47
N SER A 214 22.68 -2.60 12.49
CA SER A 214 23.83 -3.17 13.20
C SER A 214 23.41 -4.20 14.24
N ASP A 215 24.34 -5.05 14.68
CA ASP A 215 24.10 -6.02 15.76
C ASP A 215 23.77 -5.35 17.10
N ALA A 216 24.14 -4.10 17.29
CA ALA A 216 23.87 -3.35 18.51
C ALA A 216 22.43 -2.78 18.58
N PHE A 217 21.70 -2.74 17.47
CA PHE A 217 20.34 -2.22 17.46
C PHE A 217 19.38 -3.23 18.08
N PRO A 218 18.61 -2.87 19.12
CA PRO A 218 17.93 -3.84 19.96
C PRO A 218 16.63 -4.40 19.37
N PHE A 219 16.03 -3.70 18.40
CA PHE A 219 14.71 -4.08 17.90
C PHE A 219 14.77 -5.03 16.72
N TRP A 220 13.76 -5.85 16.58
CA TRP A 220 13.60 -6.75 15.45
C TRP A 220 13.29 -5.97 14.16
N GLY A 221 13.93 -6.38 13.06
CA GLY A 221 13.79 -5.72 11.74
C GLY A 221 15.10 -5.68 10.98
N ARG A 222 15.17 -4.86 9.94
CA ARG A 222 16.29 -4.79 8.99
C ARG A 222 17.09 -3.48 9.08
N TYR A 223 16.52 -2.45 9.70
CA TYR A 223 17.04 -1.08 9.61
C TYR A 223 17.20 -0.47 11.00
N GLU A 224 18.11 0.46 11.10
CA GLU A 224 18.31 1.32 12.27
C GLU A 224 18.23 2.79 11.87
N PRO A 225 18.01 3.72 12.82
CA PRO A 225 18.04 5.15 12.54
C PRO A 225 19.36 5.61 11.91
N ASP A 226 19.27 6.43 10.86
CA ASP A 226 20.40 7.13 10.27
C ASP A 226 20.39 8.58 10.76
N PRO A 227 21.36 8.98 11.61
CA PRO A 227 21.41 10.33 12.17
C PRO A 227 21.90 11.39 11.19
N ASP A 228 22.28 11.03 9.96
CA ASP A 228 22.74 11.97 8.95
C ASP A 228 21.60 12.96 8.57
N PRO A 229 21.74 14.26 8.90
CA PRO A 229 20.68 15.24 8.65
C PRO A 229 20.47 15.57 7.17
N SER A 230 21.33 15.10 6.29
CA SER A 230 21.17 15.25 4.83
C SER A 230 20.19 14.23 4.24
N LYS A 231 19.85 13.20 5.00
CA LYS A 231 18.87 12.18 4.59
C LYS A 231 17.46 12.74 4.65
N THR A 232 16.62 12.31 3.71
CA THR A 232 15.26 12.84 3.58
C THR A 232 14.27 11.73 3.25
N ILE A 233 13.00 11.93 3.61
CA ILE A 233 11.85 11.16 3.17
C ILE A 233 11.12 11.91 2.05
N LEU A 234 10.82 13.19 2.27
CA LEU A 234 9.96 13.98 1.39
C LEU A 234 10.72 14.76 0.32
N GLY A 235 12.01 15.01 0.51
CA GLY A 235 12.76 15.91 -0.33
C GLY A 235 12.32 17.39 -0.24
N PRO A 236 13.13 18.34 -0.71
CA PRO A 236 12.90 19.77 -0.47
C PRO A 236 11.61 20.30 -1.13
N ALA A 237 11.27 19.80 -2.31
CA ALA A 237 10.08 20.26 -3.04
C ALA A 237 8.78 19.87 -2.33
N GLN A 238 8.66 18.63 -1.87
CA GLN A 238 7.47 18.18 -1.13
C GLN A 238 7.39 18.86 0.25
N TRP A 239 8.53 19.11 0.92
CA TRP A 239 8.53 19.88 2.17
C TRP A 239 7.97 21.28 1.99
N ALA A 240 8.45 22.03 1.00
CA ALA A 240 7.94 23.37 0.71
C ALA A 240 6.45 23.36 0.37
N TRP A 241 6.01 22.33 -0.38
CA TRP A 241 4.61 22.14 -0.68
C TRP A 241 3.78 21.80 0.56
N LEU A 242 4.26 20.92 1.45
CA LEU A 242 3.57 20.56 2.69
C LEU A 242 3.36 21.77 3.59
N GLU A 243 4.41 22.56 3.78
CA GLU A 243 4.36 23.81 4.56
C GLU A 243 3.33 24.78 3.98
N ALA A 244 3.29 24.94 2.66
CA ALA A 244 2.33 25.79 1.98
C ALA A 244 0.87 25.25 2.10
N LYS A 245 0.69 23.91 2.13
CA LYS A 245 -0.64 23.32 2.33
C LYS A 245 -1.12 23.46 3.76
N LEU A 246 -0.25 23.27 4.75
CA LEU A 246 -0.57 23.44 6.16
C LEU A 246 -0.87 24.90 6.54
N ALA A 247 -0.38 25.87 5.75
CA ALA A 247 -0.72 27.28 5.92
C ALA A 247 -2.17 27.64 5.53
N LYS A 248 -2.86 26.76 4.79
CA LYS A 248 -4.26 26.97 4.42
C LYS A 248 -5.19 26.63 5.58
N PRO A 249 -6.30 27.38 5.78
CA PRO A 249 -7.25 27.06 6.86
C PRO A 249 -7.94 25.72 6.61
N ALA A 250 -8.11 24.94 7.69
CA ALA A 250 -8.97 23.76 7.77
C ALA A 250 -9.26 23.46 9.24
N ASP A 251 -10.46 22.96 9.54
CA ASP A 251 -10.89 22.67 10.92
C ASP A 251 -10.30 21.36 11.46
N LEU A 252 -10.09 20.38 10.57
CA LEU A 252 -9.46 19.09 10.86
C LEU A 252 -8.46 18.78 9.75
N ARG A 253 -7.31 18.22 10.10
CA ARG A 253 -6.30 17.79 9.12
C ARG A 253 -5.96 16.31 9.28
N ILE A 254 -5.86 15.63 8.15
CA ILE A 254 -5.39 14.26 8.04
C ILE A 254 -4.13 14.30 7.21
N ILE A 255 -3.03 13.77 7.74
CA ILE A 255 -1.79 13.52 7.01
C ILE A 255 -1.66 12.01 6.85
N ALA A 256 -1.80 11.55 5.63
CA ALA A 256 -1.65 10.16 5.24
C ALA A 256 -0.21 9.93 4.77
N SER A 257 0.49 9.09 5.50
CA SER A 257 1.84 8.59 5.20
C SER A 257 1.73 7.10 4.89
N SER A 258 2.44 6.59 3.88
CA SER A 258 2.39 5.14 3.65
C SER A 258 3.12 4.38 4.75
N ILE A 259 4.19 4.93 5.32
CA ILE A 259 4.97 4.36 6.42
C ILE A 259 4.71 5.07 7.75
N GLN A 260 4.95 4.39 8.87
CA GLN A 260 4.70 4.88 10.22
C GLN A 260 5.56 6.10 10.58
N VAL A 261 4.94 7.10 11.23
CA VAL A 261 5.60 8.33 11.68
C VAL A 261 6.11 8.21 13.12
N LEU A 262 5.24 7.75 14.04
CA LEU A 262 5.51 7.80 15.47
C LEU A 262 6.15 6.52 16.03
N SER A 263 6.03 5.39 15.34
CA SER A 263 6.49 4.10 15.87
C SER A 263 7.99 4.06 16.15
N GLU A 264 8.37 3.46 17.28
CA GLU A 264 9.76 3.30 17.74
C GLU A 264 10.14 1.83 18.05
N GLY A 265 9.19 0.93 18.25
CA GLY A 265 9.42 -0.41 18.79
C GLY A 265 9.95 -1.46 17.82
N HIS A 266 10.40 -1.10 16.62
CA HIS A 266 10.87 -2.04 15.61
C HIS A 266 11.97 -1.45 14.71
N GLY A 267 12.64 -2.34 13.98
CA GLY A 267 13.68 -2.00 12.99
C GLY A 267 13.24 -2.17 11.54
N TRP A 268 11.94 -2.04 11.24
CA TRP A 268 11.41 -1.99 9.88
C TRP A 268 11.36 -0.55 9.37
N GLU A 269 10.96 -0.34 8.13
CA GLU A 269 10.84 1.00 7.57
C GLU A 269 9.85 1.86 8.35
N ARG A 270 10.22 3.11 8.60
CA ARG A 270 9.44 4.12 9.29
C ARG A 270 10.12 5.49 9.23
N TRP A 271 9.43 6.56 9.58
CA TRP A 271 10.04 7.89 9.69
C TRP A 271 11.19 7.95 10.71
N GLY A 272 11.13 7.13 11.76
CA GLY A 272 12.20 7.02 12.76
C GLY A 272 13.54 6.52 12.20
N ASN A 273 13.59 5.99 10.97
CA ASN A 273 14.86 5.71 10.28
C ASN A 273 15.59 6.99 9.86
N PHE A 274 14.89 8.11 9.79
CA PHE A 274 15.40 9.44 9.44
C PHE A 274 14.98 10.44 10.55
N PRO A 275 15.65 10.43 11.71
CA PRO A 275 15.22 11.19 12.89
C PRO A 275 15.06 12.69 12.61
N ALA A 276 15.98 13.29 11.86
CA ALA A 276 15.90 14.71 11.51
C ALA A 276 14.63 15.07 10.70
N GLU A 277 14.22 14.21 9.78
CA GLU A 277 12.99 14.39 8.98
C GLU A 277 11.73 14.23 9.85
N ARG A 278 11.69 13.20 10.70
CA ARG A 278 10.59 13.01 11.65
C ARG A 278 10.46 14.18 12.60
N ASP A 279 11.56 14.61 13.22
CA ASP A 279 11.58 15.72 14.16
C ASP A 279 11.14 17.02 13.48
N ARG A 280 11.56 17.27 12.24
CA ARG A 280 11.08 18.39 11.42
C ARG A 280 9.57 18.36 11.26
N LEU A 281 8.99 17.19 10.94
CA LEU A 281 7.53 17.05 10.81
C LEU A 281 6.83 17.37 12.13
N LEU A 282 7.27 16.77 13.23
CA LEU A 282 6.64 16.97 14.54
C LEU A 282 6.76 18.43 14.98
N GLN A 283 7.91 19.07 14.80
CA GLN A 283 8.11 20.49 15.07
C GLN A 283 7.21 21.39 14.20
N LEU A 284 7.08 21.09 12.91
CA LEU A 284 6.18 21.79 12.01
C LEU A 284 4.73 21.72 12.50
N LEU A 285 4.28 20.53 12.92
CA LEU A 285 2.94 20.33 13.44
C LEU A 285 2.72 21.05 14.79
N ALA A 286 3.71 21.11 15.64
CA ALA A 286 3.65 21.82 16.91
C ALA A 286 3.74 23.36 16.76
N SER A 287 4.60 23.85 15.87
CA SER A 287 4.90 25.29 15.71
C SER A 287 3.78 26.07 15.02
N ARG A 288 2.92 25.40 14.23
CA ARG A 288 1.80 26.02 13.54
C ARG A 288 0.58 26.07 14.44
N ASN A 289 -0.18 27.17 14.37
CA ASN A 289 -1.50 27.24 15.01
C ASN A 289 -2.50 26.43 14.19
N LEU A 290 -2.25 25.10 14.11
CA LEU A 290 -3.10 24.17 13.40
C LEU A 290 -4.22 23.69 14.33
N ASP A 291 -5.44 23.62 13.81
CA ASP A 291 -6.45 22.78 14.42
C ASP A 291 -6.00 21.31 14.33
N ARG A 292 -6.73 20.40 14.95
CA ARG A 292 -6.32 19.00 15.13
C ARG A 292 -5.71 18.39 13.86
N VAL A 293 -4.54 17.75 14.04
CA VAL A 293 -3.89 16.93 13.03
C VAL A 293 -3.92 15.47 13.47
N ILE A 294 -4.35 14.59 12.54
CA ILE A 294 -4.37 13.13 12.70
C ILE A 294 -3.40 12.56 11.67
N LEU A 295 -2.51 11.69 12.09
CA LEU A 295 -1.62 10.93 11.24
C LEU A 295 -2.24 9.55 10.95
N LEU A 296 -2.20 9.13 9.70
CA LEU A 296 -2.61 7.79 9.26
C LEU A 296 -1.45 7.12 8.54
N SER A 297 -1.23 5.83 8.81
CA SER A 297 -0.12 5.09 8.20
C SER A 297 -0.43 3.65 7.83
N GLY A 298 0.45 3.07 7.02
CA GLY A 298 0.38 1.73 6.43
C GLY A 298 1.64 0.88 6.68
N ASP A 299 2.04 0.07 5.68
CA ASP A 299 3.26 -0.74 5.55
C ASP A 299 3.38 -1.98 6.47
N ARG A 300 2.90 -1.92 7.69
CA ARG A 300 3.30 -2.83 8.79
C ARG A 300 2.58 -4.17 8.86
N HIS A 301 1.63 -4.44 7.97
CA HIS A 301 0.78 -5.64 8.01
C HIS A 301 0.08 -5.86 9.37
N SER A 302 -0.15 -4.78 10.08
CA SER A 302 -0.76 -4.77 11.42
C SER A 302 -1.51 -3.45 11.64
N GLY A 303 -2.26 -3.37 12.75
CA GLY A 303 -2.92 -2.15 13.16
C GLY A 303 -2.55 -1.77 14.60
N ALA A 304 -2.36 -0.47 14.87
CA ALA A 304 -2.05 0.04 16.20
C ALA A 304 -2.34 1.55 16.29
N ILE A 305 -2.43 2.05 17.52
CA ILE A 305 -2.55 3.48 17.83
C ILE A 305 -1.27 3.94 18.53
N TYR A 306 -0.76 5.09 18.09
CA TYR A 306 0.39 5.76 18.67
C TYR A 306 -0.01 7.17 19.10
N VAL A 307 0.51 7.62 20.23
CA VAL A 307 0.21 8.95 20.80
C VAL A 307 1.48 9.56 21.34
N THR A 308 1.77 10.78 20.90
CA THR A 308 2.91 11.56 21.44
C THR A 308 2.50 12.99 21.74
N GLN A 309 3.32 13.67 22.52
CA GLN A 309 3.19 15.10 22.73
C GLN A 309 4.24 15.83 21.87
N SER A 310 3.85 16.91 21.23
CA SER A 310 4.75 17.81 20.53
C SER A 310 4.39 19.24 20.92
N GLY A 311 5.21 19.83 21.80
CA GLY A 311 4.82 21.02 22.54
C GLY A 311 3.58 20.75 23.42
N ASP A 312 2.61 21.64 23.37
CA ASP A 312 1.34 21.50 24.12
C ASP A 312 0.29 20.67 23.37
N ARG A 313 0.66 19.99 22.28
CA ARG A 313 -0.29 19.28 21.41
C ARG A 313 -0.09 17.79 21.45
N GLU A 314 -1.19 17.09 21.61
CA GLU A 314 -1.22 15.65 21.38
C GLU A 314 -1.30 15.38 19.88
N ILE A 315 -0.40 14.54 19.38
CA ILE A 315 -0.42 14.01 18.02
C ILE A 315 -0.78 12.53 18.11
N VAL A 316 -1.80 12.15 17.36
CA VAL A 316 -2.29 10.77 17.27
C VAL A 316 -1.98 10.23 15.89
N GLU A 317 -1.43 9.03 15.83
CA GLU A 317 -1.30 8.23 14.62
C GLU A 317 -2.08 6.94 14.78
N MET A 318 -2.82 6.55 13.74
CA MET A 318 -3.36 5.21 13.61
C MET A 318 -2.74 4.53 12.38
N THR A 319 -2.09 3.40 12.61
CA THR A 319 -1.71 2.45 11.56
C THR A 319 -2.87 1.49 11.34
N ALA A 320 -3.31 1.35 10.08
CA ALA A 320 -4.29 0.35 9.65
C ALA A 320 -3.75 -0.30 8.36
N SER A 321 -3.04 -1.39 8.52
CA SER A 321 -2.12 -1.89 7.50
C SER A 321 -2.24 -3.40 7.25
N ALA A 322 -3.45 -3.92 7.31
CA ALA A 322 -3.71 -5.32 7.05
C ALA A 322 -5.09 -5.51 6.42
N LEU A 323 -5.33 -4.88 5.26
CA LEU A 323 -6.59 -5.12 4.55
C LEU A 323 -6.78 -6.60 4.21
N ASN A 324 -5.69 -7.31 3.82
CA ASN A 324 -5.64 -8.77 3.72
C ASN A 324 -4.21 -9.34 3.80
N MET A 325 -3.22 -8.50 4.07
CA MET A 325 -1.84 -8.92 4.30
C MET A 325 -1.57 -8.90 5.79
N VAL A 326 -1.67 -10.08 6.41
CA VAL A 326 -1.34 -10.29 7.83
C VAL A 326 -0.06 -11.10 7.93
N PRO A 327 0.81 -10.83 8.91
CA PRO A 327 2.01 -11.64 9.14
C PRO A 327 1.61 -13.02 9.67
N PRO A 328 2.41 -14.07 9.41
CA PRO A 328 2.12 -15.42 9.89
C PRO A 328 2.24 -15.58 11.42
N ASN A 329 2.92 -14.65 12.06
CA ASN A 329 3.18 -14.66 13.50
C ASN A 329 2.72 -13.35 14.16
N PRO A 330 2.45 -13.35 15.47
CA PRO A 330 2.20 -12.11 16.21
C PRO A 330 3.34 -11.10 16.04
N SER A 331 3.03 -9.82 16.19
CA SER A 331 4.03 -8.77 16.14
C SER A 331 5.15 -9.01 17.17
N GLN A 332 6.38 -8.75 16.74
CA GLN A 332 7.56 -8.69 17.60
C GLN A 332 7.96 -7.25 17.91
N ASP A 333 7.10 -6.28 17.61
CA ASP A 333 7.34 -4.90 17.92
C ASP A 333 7.37 -4.72 19.45
N ALA A 334 8.39 -4.03 19.92
CA ALA A 334 8.51 -3.78 21.36
C ALA A 334 7.41 -2.80 21.80
N HIS A 335 6.80 -3.09 22.94
CA HIS A 335 5.77 -2.23 23.53
C HIS A 335 6.43 -1.04 24.25
N VAL A 336 6.89 -0.08 23.46
CA VAL A 336 7.54 1.16 23.93
C VAL A 336 6.74 2.38 23.51
N ALA A 337 6.80 3.44 24.28
CA ALA A 337 6.21 4.71 23.87
C ALA A 337 6.79 5.14 22.51
N PRO A 338 5.97 5.70 21.62
CA PRO A 338 4.61 6.22 21.81
C PRO A 338 3.47 5.22 21.53
N LEU A 339 3.71 3.92 21.46
CA LEU A 339 2.65 2.90 21.27
C LEU A 339 1.61 3.01 22.41
N ALA A 340 0.33 3.19 22.04
CA ALA A 340 -0.77 3.46 22.95
C ALA A 340 -1.89 2.40 22.91
N SER A 341 -1.72 1.33 22.14
CA SER A 341 -2.63 0.16 22.07
C SER A 341 -1.83 -1.12 21.95
N ASP A 342 -2.50 -2.26 21.90
CA ASP A 342 -1.90 -3.49 21.37
C ASP A 342 -1.60 -3.35 19.88
N VAL A 343 -0.70 -4.20 19.37
CA VAL A 343 -0.43 -4.36 17.94
C VAL A 343 -1.24 -5.54 17.41
N PHE A 344 -2.22 -5.24 16.56
CA PHE A 344 -3.16 -6.25 16.04
C PHE A 344 -2.67 -6.78 14.69
N THR A 345 -2.33 -8.05 14.63
CA THR A 345 -1.85 -8.77 13.43
C THR A 345 -2.97 -9.60 12.79
N THR A 346 -4.17 -9.04 12.71
CA THR A 346 -5.33 -9.58 12.01
C THR A 346 -5.79 -8.63 10.94
N GLU A 347 -6.58 -9.09 9.97
CA GLU A 347 -7.17 -8.20 8.96
C GLU A 347 -7.88 -7.03 9.64
N ASN A 348 -7.60 -5.82 9.14
CA ASN A 348 -8.13 -4.60 9.72
C ASN A 348 -8.19 -3.44 8.73
N PHE A 349 -9.02 -2.47 9.05
CA PHE A 349 -9.07 -1.14 8.45
C PHE A 349 -9.34 -0.10 9.55
N GLY A 350 -8.96 1.12 9.28
CA GLY A 350 -9.26 2.25 10.17
C GLY A 350 -10.53 2.98 9.74
N MET A 351 -11.25 3.52 10.73
CA MET A 351 -12.40 4.39 10.53
C MET A 351 -12.22 5.66 11.36
N LEU A 352 -12.27 6.80 10.70
CA LEU A 352 -12.40 8.11 11.35
C LEU A 352 -13.86 8.55 11.25
N ALA A 353 -14.49 8.75 12.41
CA ALA A 353 -15.80 9.37 12.53
C ALA A 353 -15.66 10.78 13.15
N VAL A 354 -16.31 11.78 12.56
CA VAL A 354 -16.22 13.20 12.97
C VAL A 354 -17.60 13.70 13.37
N ASP A 355 -17.71 14.21 14.59
CA ASP A 355 -18.88 14.98 15.05
C ASP A 355 -18.55 16.48 14.99
N TRP A 356 -18.98 17.13 13.92
CA TRP A 356 -18.73 18.55 13.69
C TRP A 356 -19.45 19.47 14.70
N GLN A 357 -20.55 19.02 15.28
CA GLN A 357 -21.30 19.82 16.26
C GLN A 357 -20.58 19.85 17.61
N ARG A 358 -20.07 18.68 18.03
CA ARG A 358 -19.31 18.55 19.28
C ARG A 358 -17.82 18.87 19.10
N ARG A 359 -17.36 19.03 17.86
CA ARG A 359 -15.94 19.18 17.50
C ARG A 359 -15.11 18.04 18.09
N THR A 360 -15.57 16.80 17.88
CA THR A 360 -14.89 15.59 18.33
C THR A 360 -14.70 14.62 17.17
N PHE A 361 -13.73 13.74 17.32
CA PHE A 361 -13.52 12.62 16.41
C PHE A 361 -13.34 11.33 17.18
N THR A 362 -13.61 10.22 16.49
CA THR A 362 -13.29 8.88 16.95
C THR A 362 -12.52 8.18 15.84
N LEU A 363 -11.32 7.66 16.18
CA LEU A 363 -10.55 6.74 15.37
C LEU A 363 -10.81 5.33 15.88
N SER A 364 -11.31 4.43 15.05
CA SER A 364 -11.55 3.04 15.38
C SER A 364 -10.75 2.14 14.43
N LEU A 365 -9.97 1.22 14.97
CA LEU A 365 -9.38 0.11 14.22
C LEU A 365 -10.39 -1.03 14.22
N ILE A 366 -10.84 -1.45 13.05
CA ILE A 366 -11.92 -2.40 12.87
C ILE A 366 -11.39 -3.65 12.15
N GLY A 367 -11.60 -4.81 12.73
CA GLY A 367 -11.31 -6.12 12.15
C GLY A 367 -12.52 -6.71 11.42
N LEU A 368 -12.38 -7.98 11.03
CA LEU A 368 -13.46 -8.75 10.41
C LEU A 368 -14.69 -8.80 11.32
N GLU A 369 -15.85 -8.96 10.67
CA GLU A 369 -17.18 -8.98 11.31
C GLU A 369 -17.51 -7.67 12.07
N GLY A 370 -16.87 -6.56 11.68
CA GLY A 370 -17.07 -5.25 12.29
C GLY A 370 -16.53 -5.13 13.73
N ARG A 371 -15.66 -6.04 14.16
CA ARG A 371 -15.10 -6.04 15.51
C ARG A 371 -14.20 -4.84 15.72
N THR A 372 -14.49 -3.99 16.69
CA THR A 372 -13.57 -2.93 17.12
C THR A 372 -12.39 -3.54 17.87
N LEU A 373 -11.18 -3.35 17.35
CA LEU A 373 -9.92 -3.84 17.91
C LEU A 373 -9.31 -2.81 18.87
N ALA A 374 -9.27 -1.54 18.45
CA ALA A 374 -8.82 -0.42 19.26
C ALA A 374 -9.60 0.85 18.90
N GLU A 375 -9.65 1.79 19.82
CA GLU A 375 -10.35 3.06 19.63
C GLU A 375 -9.63 4.21 20.33
N ARG A 376 -9.64 5.39 19.71
CA ARG A 376 -9.18 6.63 20.30
C ARG A 376 -10.13 7.77 19.93
N ALA A 377 -10.68 8.44 20.94
CA ALA A 377 -11.44 9.67 20.74
C ALA A 377 -10.58 10.90 21.06
N GLY A 378 -10.95 12.03 20.46
CA GLY A 378 -10.33 13.32 20.72
C GLY A 378 -11.23 14.47 20.32
N ALA A 379 -10.80 15.69 20.65
CA ALA A 379 -11.48 16.93 20.29
C ALA A 379 -10.57 17.83 19.44
N PHE A 380 -11.15 18.79 18.71
CA PHE A 380 -10.46 19.75 17.86
C PHE A 380 -11.16 21.10 17.82
#